data_8d07cb6a5945201829dd49e363c51c4f
#
_entry.id   8d07cb6a5945201829dd49e363c51c4f
#
_cell.length_a   1.000
_cell.length_b   1.000
_cell.length_c   1.000
_cell.angle_alpha   90.00
_cell.angle_beta   90.00
_cell.angle_gamma   90.00
#
_symmetry.space_group_name_H-M   'P 1'
#
loop_
_entity.id
_entity.type
_entity.pdbx_description
1 polymer ?
#
loop_
_entity_poly.entity_id
_entity_poly.type
_entity_poly.pdbx_seq_one_letter_code
_entity_poly.pdbx_strand_id
1 'polypeptide(L)'
;KIQVIPTKPTATQRDLSLAYSPGVAEPCLEIQKDENFAYNYTAKGNLVAVISNGTAVLGLGDIGALAGKPVMEGKGLLFKIFADVDVFDIEVNEKNIDKFVETVKAIAPTFGGINLEDIKAPECFEIEDRLKAELDIPLMHDDQHGTAIISSAALLNALEVAGKKIEDAKIVVNGAGAAANSCTRLYVALGAQKKNIVMCDSKGVINSKRTDLNPRKEEFKTDRDINTLAEAVKDADVFLGLSKGNVLSQDMVRSMANNPIVFALANPNPEITYEDAMASRPDIIFGTGRSDYPNQINNVLGFPYIFRGALDTHSKAINEEMKLAAVRALAELAKKPVPEIVSKAYGGKAMAFGKEYLIPTALDPRLLETVAPAVAKAAIESGVARHEIKDWDAYRDQLRHRMGLNNKLIDGLRVRAKKAPKKVVFSEPNNVSVLSAAVAAKADGICVPVLVGNETNIARIAEENNINISGIEIINNRAENQGSRRDRYAKYLAEKNARNGYTYAESLELMFNRSYFATMMVEMGDADAMVCGVYTKYTDAIKPALEIVGTREGIDHIAALNIVNTAKGTFFLADTLVNNHPSVETLEEIVKLTNDSVKIFNVDPVIAMLS
;
A
#
# COMPACT_ATOMS: atom_id res chain seq x y z
N LYS A 1 -7.95 -8.27 22.89
CA LYS A 1 -7.68 -7.47 21.68
C LYS A 1 -8.90 -7.38 20.76
N ILE A 2 -9.86 -8.30 20.88
CA ILE A 2 -11.08 -8.34 20.09
C ILE A 2 -12.32 -8.15 20.97
N GLN A 3 -13.40 -7.68 20.33
CA GLN A 3 -14.69 -7.45 20.97
C GLN A 3 -15.79 -7.70 19.92
N VAL A 4 -16.89 -8.32 20.34
CA VAL A 4 -18.09 -8.46 19.49
C VAL A 4 -19.10 -7.39 19.91
N ILE A 5 -19.50 -6.56 18.97
CA ILE A 5 -20.44 -5.46 19.18
C ILE A 5 -21.61 -5.53 18.18
N PRO A 6 -22.82 -5.09 18.56
CA PRO A 6 -23.94 -5.02 17.62
C PRO A 6 -23.67 -3.98 16.53
N THR A 7 -24.03 -4.32 15.28
CA THR A 7 -23.91 -3.44 14.11
C THR A 7 -25.22 -2.77 13.73
N LYS A 8 -26.32 -3.10 14.42
CA LYS A 8 -27.68 -2.56 14.18
C LYS A 8 -28.17 -1.79 15.40
N PRO A 9 -29.09 -0.84 15.22
CA PRO A 9 -29.74 -0.17 16.34
C PRO A 9 -30.44 -1.19 17.25
N THR A 10 -30.40 -0.96 18.56
CA THR A 10 -31.00 -1.83 19.60
C THR A 10 -31.78 -1.02 20.66
N ALA A 11 -32.14 0.23 20.33
CA ALA A 11 -32.73 1.16 21.29
C ALA A 11 -34.25 1.01 21.45
N THR A 12 -34.94 0.43 20.48
CA THR A 12 -36.41 0.35 20.47
C THR A 12 -36.89 -1.09 20.40
N GLN A 13 -38.14 -1.32 20.84
CA GLN A 13 -38.80 -2.63 20.69
C GLN A 13 -38.89 -3.06 19.21
N ARG A 14 -39.05 -2.12 18.30
CA ARG A 14 -39.03 -2.39 16.85
C ARG A 14 -37.66 -2.90 16.41
N ASP A 15 -36.57 -2.29 16.88
CA ASP A 15 -35.22 -2.72 16.53
C ASP A 15 -34.99 -4.17 17.00
N LEU A 16 -35.40 -4.51 18.23
CA LEU A 16 -35.30 -5.86 18.77
C LEU A 16 -36.15 -6.87 17.99
N SER A 17 -37.37 -6.46 17.59
CA SER A 17 -38.28 -7.27 16.81
C SER A 17 -37.72 -7.61 15.41
N LEU A 18 -37.01 -6.66 14.79
CA LEU A 18 -36.32 -6.87 13.50
C LEU A 18 -35.03 -7.67 13.66
N ALA A 19 -34.30 -7.45 14.74
CA ALA A 19 -33.00 -8.11 14.99
C ALA A 19 -33.13 -9.56 15.46
N TYR A 20 -34.25 -9.93 16.07
CA TYR A 20 -34.45 -11.29 16.60
C TYR A 20 -35.85 -11.82 16.25
N SER A 21 -36.83 -11.80 17.16
CA SER A 21 -38.14 -12.39 16.94
C SER A 21 -39.22 -11.30 16.78
N PRO A 22 -40.06 -11.35 15.73
CA PRO A 22 -40.21 -12.38 14.67
C PRO A 22 -39.37 -12.12 13.41
N GLY A 23 -38.75 -10.93 13.26
CA GLY A 23 -38.16 -10.44 12.01
C GLY A 23 -37.06 -11.33 11.43
N VAL A 24 -36.31 -12.06 12.29
CA VAL A 24 -35.20 -12.95 11.86
C VAL A 24 -35.68 -14.19 11.07
N ALA A 25 -36.98 -14.52 11.12
CA ALA A 25 -37.51 -15.67 10.38
C ALA A 25 -37.40 -15.50 8.86
N GLU A 26 -37.62 -14.30 8.35
CA GLU A 26 -37.55 -14.02 6.91
C GLU A 26 -36.17 -14.30 6.32
N PRO A 27 -35.05 -13.74 6.86
CA PRO A 27 -33.71 -14.11 6.41
C PRO A 27 -33.42 -15.62 6.49
N CYS A 28 -33.91 -16.31 7.53
CA CYS A 28 -33.72 -17.77 7.62
C CYS A 28 -34.40 -18.51 6.48
N LEU A 29 -35.61 -18.12 6.11
CA LEU A 29 -36.34 -18.73 5.01
C LEU A 29 -35.71 -18.42 3.64
N GLU A 30 -35.18 -17.23 3.45
CA GLU A 30 -34.45 -16.87 2.24
C GLU A 30 -33.14 -17.67 2.09
N ILE A 31 -32.37 -17.81 3.16
CA ILE A 31 -31.15 -18.63 3.16
C ILE A 31 -31.49 -20.11 2.94
N GLN A 32 -32.59 -20.60 3.47
CA GLN A 32 -33.04 -22.00 3.23
C GLN A 32 -33.36 -22.25 1.75
N LYS A 33 -33.86 -21.25 1.02
CA LYS A 33 -34.15 -21.36 -0.43
C LYS A 33 -32.87 -21.30 -1.27
N ASP A 34 -31.93 -20.45 -0.89
CA ASP A 34 -30.64 -20.27 -1.57
C ASP A 34 -29.57 -19.86 -0.52
N GLU A 35 -28.62 -20.76 -0.27
CA GLU A 35 -27.54 -20.57 0.70
C GLU A 35 -26.66 -19.34 0.42
N ASN A 36 -26.62 -18.84 -0.82
CA ASN A 36 -25.87 -17.63 -1.17
C ASN A 36 -26.41 -16.39 -0.46
N PHE A 37 -27.68 -16.36 -0.07
CA PHE A 37 -28.22 -15.28 0.74
C PHE A 37 -27.60 -15.15 2.13
N ALA A 38 -26.88 -16.19 2.61
CA ALA A 38 -26.12 -16.08 3.85
C ALA A 38 -25.06 -14.96 3.79
N TYR A 39 -24.47 -14.70 2.63
CA TYR A 39 -23.51 -13.59 2.44
C TYR A 39 -24.17 -12.20 2.56
N ASN A 40 -25.46 -12.10 2.33
CA ASN A 40 -26.23 -10.85 2.37
C ASN A 40 -26.87 -10.59 3.74
N TYR A 41 -27.37 -11.65 4.40
CA TYR A 41 -28.19 -11.53 5.59
C TYR A 41 -27.45 -11.84 6.88
N THR A 42 -26.19 -12.32 6.82
CA THR A 42 -25.38 -12.67 7.99
C THR A 42 -24.00 -12.03 7.94
N ALA A 43 -23.22 -12.21 8.98
CA ALA A 43 -21.82 -11.78 9.02
C ALA A 43 -20.90 -12.62 8.11
N LYS A 44 -21.38 -13.74 7.54
CA LYS A 44 -20.59 -14.68 6.72
C LYS A 44 -19.78 -13.98 5.61
N GLY A 45 -20.37 -12.99 4.95
CA GLY A 45 -19.72 -12.26 3.86
C GLY A 45 -18.49 -11.44 4.27
N ASN A 46 -18.29 -11.20 5.58
CA ASN A 46 -17.17 -10.43 6.12
C ASN A 46 -16.41 -11.14 7.25
N LEU A 47 -16.69 -12.41 7.51
CA LEU A 47 -16.18 -13.13 8.68
C LEU A 47 -15.20 -14.22 8.27
N VAL A 48 -13.97 -14.17 8.80
CA VAL A 48 -12.92 -15.16 8.62
C VAL A 48 -12.69 -15.90 9.94
N ALA A 49 -12.52 -17.23 9.89
CA ALA A 49 -11.97 -17.97 11.01
C ALA A 49 -10.45 -17.98 10.94
N VAL A 50 -9.77 -17.59 12.02
CA VAL A 50 -8.34 -17.87 12.22
C VAL A 50 -8.25 -19.13 13.08
N ILE A 51 -7.80 -20.23 12.48
CA ILE A 51 -7.83 -21.56 13.12
C ILE A 51 -6.42 -22.08 13.38
N SER A 52 -6.14 -22.46 14.62
CA SER A 52 -4.86 -23.01 15.04
C SER A 52 -5.05 -24.18 16.00
N ASN A 53 -4.07 -25.11 16.02
CA ASN A 53 -3.94 -26.07 17.12
C ASN A 53 -2.71 -25.80 18.02
N GLY A 54 -2.03 -24.69 17.79
CA GLY A 54 -0.91 -24.22 18.61
C GLY A 54 0.33 -25.11 18.58
N THR A 55 0.58 -25.82 17.45
CA THR A 55 1.70 -26.77 17.34
C THR A 55 2.97 -26.15 16.76
N ALA A 56 2.93 -24.88 16.25
CA ALA A 56 4.08 -24.17 15.68
C ALA A 56 4.06 -22.66 15.94
N VAL A 57 3.78 -22.25 17.19
CA VAL A 57 3.53 -20.84 17.54
C VAL A 57 4.82 -20.03 17.57
N LEU A 58 4.97 -19.04 16.67
CA LEU A 58 5.98 -17.94 16.64
C LEU A 58 7.41 -18.35 17.08
N GLY A 59 7.90 -19.51 16.71
CA GLY A 59 9.22 -19.98 17.15
C GLY A 59 9.27 -20.52 18.59
N LEU A 60 8.15 -20.48 19.33
CA LEU A 60 7.99 -21.13 20.62
C LEU A 60 7.70 -22.64 20.48
N GLY A 61 7.29 -23.06 19.26
CA GLY A 61 7.00 -24.44 18.96
C GLY A 61 5.61 -24.89 19.41
N ASP A 62 5.51 -26.15 19.84
CA ASP A 62 4.25 -26.77 20.28
C ASP A 62 3.92 -26.37 21.72
N ILE A 63 3.24 -25.23 21.88
CA ILE A 63 2.81 -24.72 23.19
C ILE A 63 1.32 -25.00 23.47
N GLY A 64 0.60 -25.59 22.50
CA GLY A 64 -0.79 -25.96 22.58
C GLY A 64 -1.77 -24.84 22.22
N ALA A 65 -2.98 -25.24 21.91
CA ALA A 65 -4.02 -24.38 21.35
C ALA A 65 -4.30 -23.13 22.21
N LEU A 66 -4.58 -23.32 23.51
CA LEU A 66 -4.93 -22.20 24.39
C LEU A 66 -3.80 -21.18 24.56
N ALA A 67 -2.55 -21.64 24.64
CA ALA A 67 -1.41 -20.72 24.77
C ALA A 67 -1.12 -19.94 23.48
N GLY A 68 -1.55 -20.44 22.31
CA GLY A 68 -1.50 -19.75 21.03
C GLY A 68 -2.52 -18.62 20.87
N LYS A 69 -3.61 -18.59 21.67
CA LYS A 69 -4.69 -17.61 21.54
C LYS A 69 -4.26 -16.15 21.45
N PRO A 70 -3.32 -15.63 22.23
CA PRO A 70 -2.90 -14.23 22.09
C PRO A 70 -2.36 -13.85 20.71
N VAL A 71 -1.77 -14.83 20.00
CA VAL A 71 -1.28 -14.66 18.62
C VAL A 71 -2.46 -14.61 17.64
N MET A 72 -3.42 -15.54 17.80
CA MET A 72 -4.61 -15.62 16.96
C MET A 72 -5.49 -14.36 17.08
N GLU A 73 -5.71 -13.85 18.32
CA GLU A 73 -6.34 -12.53 18.51
C GLU A 73 -5.55 -11.39 17.84
N GLY A 74 -4.21 -11.47 17.87
CA GLY A 74 -3.35 -10.53 17.18
C GLY A 74 -3.56 -10.58 15.66
N LYS A 75 -3.68 -11.79 15.09
CA LYS A 75 -3.99 -11.99 13.66
C LYS A 75 -5.35 -11.39 13.32
N GLY A 76 -6.38 -11.62 14.15
CA GLY A 76 -7.71 -11.03 13.99
C GLY A 76 -7.68 -9.49 14.00
N LEU A 77 -6.88 -8.90 14.90
CA LEU A 77 -6.67 -7.45 14.94
C LEU A 77 -6.10 -6.94 13.62
N LEU A 78 -5.09 -7.61 13.04
CA LEU A 78 -4.48 -7.20 11.77
C LEU A 78 -5.47 -7.30 10.60
N PHE A 79 -6.29 -8.34 10.53
CA PHE A 79 -7.38 -8.44 9.55
C PHE A 79 -8.33 -7.24 9.62
N LYS A 80 -8.71 -6.83 10.85
CA LYS A 80 -9.65 -5.71 11.06
C LYS A 80 -9.04 -4.37 10.70
N ILE A 81 -7.84 -4.06 11.21
CA ILE A 81 -7.24 -2.73 11.00
C ILE A 81 -6.74 -2.49 9.56
N PHE A 82 -6.42 -3.54 8.81
CA PHE A 82 -5.88 -3.38 7.44
C PHE A 82 -6.89 -3.64 6.33
N ALA A 83 -7.94 -4.41 6.58
CA ALA A 83 -8.89 -4.77 5.54
C ALA A 83 -10.35 -4.77 5.97
N ASP A 84 -10.66 -4.31 7.18
CA ASP A 84 -12.01 -4.31 7.76
C ASP A 84 -12.68 -5.70 7.71
N VAL A 85 -11.90 -6.77 7.87
CA VAL A 85 -12.39 -8.15 7.95
C VAL A 85 -12.62 -8.51 9.41
N ASP A 86 -13.81 -9.01 9.72
CA ASP A 86 -14.13 -9.53 11.03
C ASP A 86 -13.54 -10.93 11.20
N VAL A 87 -13.08 -11.23 12.43
CA VAL A 87 -12.43 -12.51 12.70
C VAL A 87 -12.97 -13.12 13.99
N PHE A 88 -13.22 -14.44 13.95
CA PHE A 88 -13.21 -15.28 15.14
C PHE A 88 -11.96 -16.15 15.13
N ASP A 89 -11.17 -16.05 16.20
CA ASP A 89 -10.07 -16.97 16.45
C ASP A 89 -10.60 -18.25 17.11
N ILE A 90 -10.21 -19.39 16.55
CA ILE A 90 -10.68 -20.72 16.93
C ILE A 90 -9.48 -21.60 17.27
N GLU A 91 -9.26 -21.81 18.55
CA GLU A 91 -8.19 -22.65 19.05
C GLU A 91 -8.69 -24.09 19.21
N VAL A 92 -8.30 -24.98 18.28
CA VAL A 92 -8.72 -26.38 18.25
C VAL A 92 -7.73 -27.25 19.03
N ASN A 93 -8.13 -27.75 20.20
CA ASN A 93 -7.28 -28.62 21.01
C ASN A 93 -7.31 -30.08 20.48
N GLU A 94 -6.88 -30.26 19.24
CA GLU A 94 -6.80 -31.57 18.59
C GLU A 94 -5.56 -31.63 17.66
N LYS A 95 -4.77 -32.70 17.81
CA LYS A 95 -3.57 -32.95 17.00
C LYS A 95 -3.76 -34.06 15.97
N ASN A 96 -4.81 -34.85 16.10
CA ASN A 96 -5.16 -35.84 15.09
C ASN A 96 -5.74 -35.13 13.85
N ILE A 97 -5.14 -35.37 12.70
CA ILE A 97 -5.48 -34.69 11.44
C ILE A 97 -6.96 -34.91 11.07
N ASP A 98 -7.44 -36.16 11.14
CA ASP A 98 -8.82 -36.48 10.75
C ASP A 98 -9.84 -35.73 11.61
N LYS A 99 -9.66 -35.75 12.94
CA LYS A 99 -10.55 -35.05 13.86
C LYS A 99 -10.45 -33.52 13.72
N PHE A 100 -9.25 -33.01 13.47
CA PHE A 100 -9.06 -31.58 13.21
C PHE A 100 -9.80 -31.14 11.96
N VAL A 101 -9.63 -31.86 10.84
CA VAL A 101 -10.30 -31.60 9.58
C VAL A 101 -11.82 -31.67 9.74
N GLU A 102 -12.36 -32.72 10.38
CA GLU A 102 -13.80 -32.85 10.63
C GLU A 102 -14.34 -31.70 11.53
N THR A 103 -13.59 -31.27 12.53
CA THR A 103 -13.96 -30.13 13.38
C THR A 103 -14.06 -28.85 12.54
N VAL A 104 -13.06 -28.56 11.72
CA VAL A 104 -13.04 -27.37 10.86
C VAL A 104 -14.19 -27.38 9.86
N LYS A 105 -14.47 -28.54 9.23
CA LYS A 105 -15.61 -28.72 8.32
C LYS A 105 -16.95 -28.45 9.01
N ALA A 106 -17.12 -28.94 10.24
CA ALA A 106 -18.36 -28.78 10.99
C ALA A 106 -18.69 -27.30 11.30
N ILE A 107 -17.67 -26.45 11.51
CA ILE A 107 -17.85 -25.03 11.82
C ILE A 107 -17.79 -24.12 10.56
N ALA A 108 -17.30 -24.62 9.45
CA ALA A 108 -17.09 -23.85 8.21
C ALA A 108 -18.34 -23.08 7.70
N PRO A 109 -19.59 -23.56 7.86
CA PRO A 109 -20.77 -22.81 7.43
C PRO A 109 -20.89 -21.39 8.01
N THR A 110 -20.30 -21.15 9.19
CA THR A 110 -20.32 -19.83 9.85
C THR A 110 -19.49 -18.79 9.10
N PHE A 111 -18.44 -19.20 8.37
CA PHE A 111 -17.39 -18.33 7.88
C PHE A 111 -17.46 -18.13 6.36
N GLY A 112 -17.05 -16.95 5.92
CA GLY A 112 -16.82 -16.65 4.51
C GLY A 112 -15.41 -17.04 4.03
N GLY A 113 -14.48 -17.33 4.96
CA GLY A 113 -13.14 -17.79 4.67
C GLY A 113 -12.43 -18.34 5.90
N ILE A 114 -11.34 -19.09 5.70
CA ILE A 114 -10.56 -19.72 6.76
C ILE A 114 -9.07 -19.43 6.56
N ASN A 115 -8.45 -18.84 7.58
CA ASN A 115 -7.00 -18.71 7.70
C ASN A 115 -6.48 -19.76 8.68
N LEU A 116 -5.70 -20.74 8.20
CA LEU A 116 -4.97 -21.67 9.05
C LEU A 116 -3.68 -21.01 9.52
N GLU A 117 -3.36 -21.16 10.81
CA GLU A 117 -2.23 -20.47 11.45
C GLU A 117 -1.51 -21.36 12.44
N ASP A 118 -0.18 -21.28 12.51
CA ASP A 118 0.66 -21.92 13.53
C ASP A 118 0.44 -23.44 13.67
N ILE A 119 0.19 -24.13 12.55
CA ILE A 119 0.10 -25.60 12.47
C ILE A 119 1.42 -26.14 11.92
N LYS A 120 2.05 -27.06 12.65
CA LYS A 120 3.36 -27.60 12.28
C LYS A 120 3.35 -28.43 11.01
N ALA A 121 4.48 -28.43 10.32
CA ALA A 121 4.74 -29.37 9.23
C ALA A 121 5.21 -30.73 9.81
N PRO A 122 4.87 -31.89 9.15
CA PRO A 122 4.19 -31.98 7.85
C PRO A 122 2.66 -31.93 7.89
N GLU A 123 2.04 -31.97 9.07
CA GLU A 123 0.59 -32.08 9.27
C GLU A 123 -0.19 -30.94 8.60
N CYS A 124 0.35 -29.72 8.61
CA CYS A 124 -0.29 -28.55 7.99
C CYS A 124 -0.56 -28.74 6.48
N PHE A 125 0.28 -29.50 5.79
CA PHE A 125 0.08 -29.75 4.34
C PHE A 125 -1.16 -30.60 4.11
N GLU A 126 -1.29 -31.73 4.84
CA GLU A 126 -2.41 -32.63 4.68
C GLU A 126 -3.73 -31.97 5.11
N ILE A 127 -3.68 -31.21 6.21
CA ILE A 127 -4.86 -30.47 6.70
C ILE A 127 -5.33 -29.48 5.64
N GLU A 128 -4.41 -28.66 5.09
CA GLU A 128 -4.76 -27.66 4.09
C GLU A 128 -5.27 -28.31 2.79
N ASP A 129 -4.57 -29.32 2.29
CA ASP A 129 -4.93 -30.01 1.03
C ASP A 129 -6.33 -30.64 1.15
N ARG A 130 -6.65 -31.30 2.26
CA ARG A 130 -7.96 -31.90 2.51
C ARG A 130 -9.07 -30.86 2.65
N LEU A 131 -8.85 -29.82 3.44
CA LEU A 131 -9.83 -28.76 3.64
C LEU A 131 -10.12 -28.00 2.34
N LYS A 132 -9.11 -27.76 1.50
CA LYS A 132 -9.30 -27.16 0.17
C LYS A 132 -10.11 -28.04 -0.80
N ALA A 133 -9.95 -29.36 -0.69
CA ALA A 133 -10.70 -30.30 -1.52
C ALA A 133 -12.18 -30.46 -1.08
N GLU A 134 -12.46 -30.25 0.20
CA GLU A 134 -13.75 -30.56 0.81
C GLU A 134 -14.61 -29.32 1.12
N LEU A 135 -14.01 -28.12 1.15
CA LEU A 135 -14.69 -26.85 1.39
C LEU A 135 -14.74 -25.99 0.11
N ASP A 136 -15.79 -25.21 -0.03
CA ASP A 136 -16.00 -24.31 -1.17
C ASP A 136 -15.98 -22.84 -0.76
N ILE A 137 -15.18 -22.50 0.27
CA ILE A 137 -14.88 -21.15 0.72
C ILE A 137 -13.37 -20.90 0.67
N PRO A 138 -12.91 -19.65 0.54
CA PRO A 138 -11.48 -19.31 0.49
C PRO A 138 -10.76 -19.80 1.75
N LEU A 139 -9.73 -20.61 1.55
CA LEU A 139 -8.90 -21.16 2.60
C LEU A 139 -7.43 -21.02 2.24
N MET A 140 -6.62 -20.58 3.21
CA MET A 140 -5.18 -20.44 3.07
C MET A 140 -4.47 -20.68 4.41
N HIS A 141 -3.32 -21.38 4.37
CA HIS A 141 -2.41 -21.43 5.51
C HIS A 141 -1.39 -20.30 5.39
N ASP A 142 -1.46 -19.30 6.28
CA ASP A 142 -0.67 -18.07 6.11
C ASP A 142 0.85 -18.29 6.24
N ASP A 143 1.30 -19.14 7.18
CA ASP A 143 2.74 -19.45 7.31
C ASP A 143 3.34 -20.10 6.07
N GLN A 144 2.52 -20.79 5.27
CA GLN A 144 2.96 -21.36 4.00
C GLN A 144 2.95 -20.33 2.88
N HIS A 145 1.81 -19.67 2.69
CA HIS A 145 1.53 -18.88 1.49
C HIS A 145 1.79 -17.38 1.68
N GLY A 146 1.62 -16.85 2.90
CA GLY A 146 1.90 -15.44 3.19
C GLY A 146 3.36 -15.11 2.93
N THR A 147 4.29 -15.85 3.55
CA THR A 147 5.73 -15.67 3.34
C THR A 147 6.12 -15.85 1.86
N ALA A 148 5.50 -16.83 1.17
CA ALA A 148 5.76 -17.06 -0.25
C ALA A 148 5.36 -15.86 -1.11
N ILE A 149 4.18 -15.29 -0.90
CA ILE A 149 3.68 -14.13 -1.64
C ILE A 149 4.56 -12.91 -1.41
N ILE A 150 4.85 -12.59 -0.13
CA ILE A 150 5.60 -11.38 0.20
C ILE A 150 7.06 -11.47 -0.23
N SER A 151 7.72 -12.61 0.01
CA SER A 151 9.09 -12.81 -0.46
C SER A 151 9.20 -12.82 -1.99
N SER A 152 8.19 -13.32 -2.68
CA SER A 152 8.13 -13.28 -4.16
C SER A 152 8.03 -11.85 -4.70
N ALA A 153 7.20 -11.01 -4.08
CA ALA A 153 7.09 -9.60 -4.47
C ALA A 153 8.40 -8.85 -4.23
N ALA A 154 9.03 -9.06 -3.08
CA ALA A 154 10.34 -8.51 -2.76
C ALA A 154 11.43 -9.02 -3.72
N LEU A 155 11.39 -10.32 -4.09
CA LEU A 155 12.36 -10.93 -5.02
C LEU A 155 12.27 -10.32 -6.42
N LEU A 156 11.08 -10.14 -6.98
CA LEU A 156 10.92 -9.52 -8.30
C LEU A 156 11.58 -8.13 -8.35
N ASN A 157 11.33 -7.33 -7.33
CA ASN A 157 11.89 -5.99 -7.22
C ASN A 157 13.39 -6.00 -6.91
N ALA A 158 13.87 -6.93 -6.08
CA ALA A 158 15.29 -7.08 -5.79
C ALA A 158 16.09 -7.50 -7.03
N LEU A 159 15.53 -8.39 -7.85
CA LEU A 159 16.13 -8.80 -9.13
C LEU A 159 16.21 -7.63 -10.12
N GLU A 160 15.15 -6.80 -10.21
CA GLU A 160 15.15 -5.60 -11.04
C GLU A 160 16.22 -4.60 -10.58
N VAL A 161 16.33 -4.33 -9.28
CA VAL A 161 17.37 -3.46 -8.70
C VAL A 161 18.77 -4.03 -8.90
N ALA A 162 18.92 -5.37 -8.86
CA ALA A 162 20.20 -6.07 -9.12
C ALA A 162 20.56 -6.14 -10.61
N GLY A 163 19.64 -5.79 -11.53
CA GLY A 163 19.80 -5.96 -12.97
C GLY A 163 19.80 -7.43 -13.42
N LYS A 164 19.07 -8.31 -12.73
CA LYS A 164 19.03 -9.76 -12.97
C LYS A 164 17.64 -10.21 -13.43
N LYS A 165 17.58 -11.31 -14.17
CA LYS A 165 16.34 -11.95 -14.59
C LYS A 165 16.04 -13.18 -13.73
N ILE A 166 14.78 -13.42 -13.42
CA ILE A 166 14.36 -14.53 -12.58
C ILE A 166 14.68 -15.89 -13.20
N GLU A 167 14.62 -15.98 -14.53
CA GLU A 167 14.88 -17.20 -15.29
C GLU A 167 16.35 -17.67 -15.17
N ASP A 168 17.27 -16.73 -14.98
CA ASP A 168 18.71 -16.98 -14.92
C ASP A 168 19.22 -17.03 -13.47
N ALA A 169 18.44 -16.56 -12.51
CA ALA A 169 18.85 -16.40 -11.11
C ALA A 169 19.16 -17.75 -10.45
N LYS A 170 20.34 -17.85 -9.82
CA LYS A 170 20.74 -18.97 -8.98
C LYS A 170 20.27 -18.72 -7.56
N ILE A 171 19.33 -19.53 -7.11
CA ILE A 171 18.61 -19.33 -5.84
C ILE A 171 18.99 -20.43 -4.86
N VAL A 172 19.38 -20.04 -3.66
CA VAL A 172 19.62 -20.96 -2.54
C VAL A 172 18.51 -20.74 -1.49
N VAL A 173 17.79 -21.79 -1.17
CA VAL A 173 16.75 -21.81 -0.15
C VAL A 173 17.25 -22.59 1.06
N ASN A 174 17.50 -21.91 2.16
CA ASN A 174 17.96 -22.54 3.40
C ASN A 174 16.79 -22.76 4.36
N GLY A 175 16.30 -23.98 4.36
CA GLY A 175 15.09 -24.48 4.99
C GLY A 175 14.36 -25.40 4.01
N ALA A 176 13.65 -26.40 4.54
CA ALA A 176 12.85 -27.33 3.73
C ALA A 176 11.49 -27.60 4.40
N GLY A 177 11.03 -26.62 5.21
CA GLY A 177 9.74 -26.62 5.85
C GLY A 177 8.61 -26.09 4.94
N ALA A 178 7.47 -25.78 5.56
CA ALA A 178 6.27 -25.34 4.88
C ALA A 178 6.49 -24.06 4.05
N ALA A 179 7.01 -23.01 4.66
CA ALA A 179 7.29 -21.73 3.99
C ALA A 179 8.30 -21.91 2.83
N ALA A 180 9.39 -22.65 3.05
CA ALA A 180 10.44 -22.85 2.03
C ALA A 180 9.89 -23.54 0.77
N ASN A 181 9.09 -24.58 0.92
CA ASN A 181 8.47 -25.28 -0.21
C ASN A 181 7.49 -24.35 -0.97
N SER A 182 6.67 -23.61 -0.25
CA SER A 182 5.69 -22.69 -0.86
C SER A 182 6.37 -21.51 -1.58
N CYS A 183 7.42 -20.93 -0.97
CA CYS A 183 8.24 -19.90 -1.62
C CYS A 183 8.85 -20.42 -2.92
N THR A 184 9.47 -21.60 -2.88
CA THR A 184 10.15 -22.18 -4.04
C THR A 184 9.17 -22.47 -5.19
N ARG A 185 7.98 -23.00 -4.88
CA ARG A 185 6.92 -23.21 -5.90
C ARG A 185 6.48 -21.91 -6.52
N LEU A 186 6.25 -20.88 -5.72
CA LEU A 186 5.80 -19.59 -6.23
C LEU A 186 6.90 -18.88 -7.05
N TYR A 187 8.18 -19.03 -6.68
CA TYR A 187 9.31 -18.55 -7.49
C TYR A 187 9.37 -19.26 -8.84
N VAL A 188 9.11 -20.57 -8.88
CA VAL A 188 9.03 -21.33 -10.15
C VAL A 188 7.84 -20.87 -10.98
N ALA A 189 6.67 -20.63 -10.38
CA ALA A 189 5.50 -20.08 -11.07
C ALA A 189 5.75 -18.66 -11.64
N LEU A 190 6.67 -17.90 -11.05
CA LEU A 190 7.10 -16.59 -11.54
C LEU A 190 8.18 -16.68 -12.64
N GLY A 191 8.73 -17.85 -12.91
CA GLY A 191 9.72 -18.08 -13.99
C GLY A 191 11.09 -18.59 -13.55
N ALA A 192 11.33 -18.75 -12.23
CA ALA A 192 12.60 -19.33 -11.77
C ALA A 192 12.78 -20.79 -12.28
N GLN A 193 13.95 -21.09 -12.80
CA GLN A 193 14.24 -22.43 -13.31
C GLN A 193 14.57 -23.39 -12.16
N LYS A 194 13.86 -24.50 -12.02
CA LYS A 194 14.12 -25.52 -10.98
C LYS A 194 15.60 -25.94 -10.91
N LYS A 195 16.27 -26.10 -12.05
CA LYS A 195 17.70 -26.47 -12.13
C LYS A 195 18.65 -25.46 -11.49
N ASN A 196 18.20 -24.18 -11.34
CA ASN A 196 18.97 -23.09 -10.74
C ASN A 196 18.67 -22.94 -9.24
N ILE A 197 17.74 -23.73 -8.69
CA ILE A 197 17.35 -23.67 -7.28
C ILE A 197 18.06 -24.80 -6.52
N VAL A 198 18.67 -24.45 -5.39
CA VAL A 198 19.28 -25.40 -4.45
C VAL A 198 18.60 -25.23 -3.09
N MET A 199 17.99 -26.30 -2.60
CA MET A 199 17.38 -26.31 -1.28
C MET A 199 18.29 -27.01 -0.27
N CYS A 200 18.38 -26.47 0.95
CA CYS A 200 19.14 -27.02 2.06
C CYS A 200 18.22 -27.30 3.25
N ASP A 201 18.51 -28.36 3.98
CA ASP A 201 17.91 -28.64 5.30
C ASP A 201 18.97 -28.75 6.39
N SER A 202 18.59 -29.20 7.59
CA SER A 202 19.52 -29.37 8.72
C SER A 202 20.68 -30.34 8.47
N LYS A 203 20.61 -31.18 7.42
CA LYS A 203 21.65 -32.15 7.03
C LYS A 203 22.49 -31.66 5.84
N GLY A 204 22.21 -30.43 5.32
CA GLY A 204 22.89 -29.85 4.17
C GLY A 204 22.03 -29.79 2.91
N VAL A 205 22.70 -29.82 1.74
CA VAL A 205 21.99 -29.71 0.46
C VAL A 205 21.11 -30.94 0.20
N ILE A 206 19.89 -30.66 -0.30
CA ILE A 206 18.97 -31.71 -0.77
C ILE A 206 19.39 -32.11 -2.20
N ASN A 207 20.25 -33.11 -2.31
CA ASN A 207 20.78 -33.61 -3.58
C ASN A 207 20.30 -35.04 -3.88
N SER A 208 20.54 -35.49 -5.12
CA SER A 208 20.11 -36.79 -5.62
C SER A 208 20.80 -37.99 -4.95
N LYS A 209 21.88 -37.75 -4.18
CA LYS A 209 22.60 -38.82 -3.42
C LYS A 209 21.90 -39.14 -2.08
N ARG A 210 20.96 -38.29 -1.63
CA ARG A 210 20.26 -38.49 -0.36
C ARG A 210 19.10 -39.47 -0.51
N THR A 211 18.98 -40.37 0.47
CA THR A 211 17.94 -41.42 0.55
C THR A 211 16.91 -41.19 1.64
N ASP A 212 17.04 -40.11 2.40
CA ASP A 212 16.21 -39.76 3.57
C ASP A 212 15.18 -38.65 3.26
N LEU A 213 14.85 -38.46 1.98
CA LEU A 213 13.98 -37.40 1.52
C LEU A 213 12.52 -37.84 1.58
N ASN A 214 11.64 -36.94 2.05
CA ASN A 214 10.18 -37.09 1.91
C ASN A 214 9.72 -36.54 0.53
N PRO A 215 8.50 -36.84 0.08
CA PRO A 215 8.01 -36.43 -1.25
C PRO A 215 8.12 -34.92 -1.53
N ARG A 216 7.94 -34.06 -0.52
CA ARG A 216 8.04 -32.60 -0.66
C ARG A 216 9.49 -32.14 -0.89
N LYS A 217 10.47 -32.83 -0.27
CA LYS A 217 11.89 -32.55 -0.48
C LYS A 217 12.40 -33.14 -1.81
N GLU A 218 11.87 -34.29 -2.20
CA GLU A 218 12.16 -34.91 -3.50
C GLU A 218 11.88 -33.98 -4.68
N GLU A 219 10.86 -33.14 -4.57
CA GLU A 219 10.47 -32.18 -5.62
C GLU A 219 11.58 -31.21 -6.01
N PHE A 220 12.43 -30.84 -5.04
CA PHE A 220 13.47 -29.81 -5.19
C PHE A 220 14.90 -30.35 -5.02
N LYS A 221 15.09 -31.65 -5.15
CA LYS A 221 16.43 -32.22 -5.14
C LYS A 221 17.25 -31.76 -6.36
N THR A 222 18.52 -31.46 -6.12
CA THR A 222 19.47 -31.07 -7.16
C THR A 222 20.40 -32.21 -7.54
N ASP A 223 20.79 -32.28 -8.81
CA ASP A 223 21.82 -33.22 -9.29
C ASP A 223 23.25 -32.64 -9.18
N ARG A 224 23.40 -31.41 -8.70
CA ARG A 224 24.70 -30.78 -8.48
C ARG A 224 25.45 -31.51 -7.35
N ASP A 225 26.77 -31.74 -7.57
CA ASP A 225 27.62 -32.39 -6.57
C ASP A 225 28.11 -31.41 -5.51
N ILE A 226 27.18 -30.95 -4.66
CA ILE A 226 27.38 -30.03 -3.54
C ILE A 226 26.63 -30.57 -2.32
N ASN A 227 27.21 -30.39 -1.13
CA ASN A 227 26.70 -31.00 0.10
C ASN A 227 26.39 -29.97 1.22
N THR A 228 27.09 -28.85 1.23
CA THR A 228 27.02 -27.85 2.31
C THR A 228 26.35 -26.55 1.85
N LEU A 229 25.86 -25.78 2.82
CA LEU A 229 25.34 -24.44 2.56
C LEU A 229 26.40 -23.53 1.95
N ALA A 230 27.66 -23.62 2.42
CA ALA A 230 28.75 -22.80 1.90
C ALA A 230 29.03 -23.06 0.42
N GLU A 231 28.98 -24.35 -0.01
CA GLU A 231 29.10 -24.72 -1.43
C GLU A 231 27.90 -24.23 -2.26
N ALA A 232 26.70 -24.29 -1.68
CA ALA A 232 25.48 -23.88 -2.36
C ALA A 232 25.44 -22.37 -2.63
N VAL A 233 25.84 -21.51 -1.65
CA VAL A 233 25.77 -20.04 -1.77
C VAL A 233 26.89 -19.47 -2.65
N LYS A 234 27.94 -20.22 -2.92
CA LYS A 234 29.01 -19.75 -3.81
C LYS A 234 28.47 -19.45 -5.21
N ASP A 235 28.73 -18.23 -5.68
CA ASP A 235 28.24 -17.71 -6.95
C ASP A 235 26.70 -17.72 -7.09
N ALA A 236 25.95 -17.79 -5.96
CA ALA A 236 24.50 -17.67 -5.95
C ALA A 236 24.07 -16.20 -6.03
N ASP A 237 22.97 -15.95 -6.74
CA ASP A 237 22.36 -14.61 -6.86
C ASP A 237 21.45 -14.27 -5.69
N VAL A 238 20.75 -15.29 -5.18
CA VAL A 238 19.71 -15.12 -4.16
C VAL A 238 19.91 -16.15 -3.05
N PHE A 239 19.86 -15.69 -1.82
CA PHE A 239 19.72 -16.50 -0.62
C PHE A 239 18.37 -16.22 0.05
N LEU A 240 17.58 -17.26 0.27
CA LEU A 240 16.34 -17.21 1.04
C LEU A 240 16.50 -18.07 2.30
N GLY A 241 16.56 -17.43 3.46
CA GLY A 241 16.67 -18.06 4.77
C GLY A 241 15.29 -18.25 5.41
N LEU A 242 14.96 -19.51 5.70
CA LEU A 242 13.69 -19.93 6.33
C LEU A 242 13.97 -21.08 7.32
N SER A 243 15.05 -20.98 8.08
CA SER A 243 15.49 -22.09 8.95
C SER A 243 15.73 -21.63 10.40
N LYS A 244 16.97 -21.32 10.73
CA LYS A 244 17.37 -20.88 12.07
C LYS A 244 18.43 -19.78 11.98
N GLY A 245 18.53 -18.99 13.04
CA GLY A 245 19.48 -17.87 13.10
C GLY A 245 20.94 -18.26 13.02
N ASN A 246 21.76 -17.31 12.55
CA ASN A 246 23.24 -17.35 12.57
C ASN A 246 23.85 -18.53 11.77
N VAL A 247 23.24 -18.90 10.64
CA VAL A 247 23.75 -19.98 9.77
C VAL A 247 24.44 -19.46 8.51
N LEU A 248 24.24 -18.20 8.14
CA LEU A 248 24.87 -17.55 7.00
C LEU A 248 26.01 -16.63 7.50
N SER A 249 27.26 -16.98 7.19
CA SER A 249 28.40 -16.18 7.61
C SER A 249 28.71 -15.05 6.62
N GLN A 250 29.46 -14.04 7.06
CA GLN A 250 29.93 -12.95 6.20
C GLN A 250 30.76 -13.49 5.00
N ASP A 251 31.58 -14.52 5.21
CA ASP A 251 32.37 -15.11 4.13
C ASP A 251 31.49 -15.82 3.09
N MET A 252 30.41 -16.47 3.53
CA MET A 252 29.42 -17.03 2.61
C MET A 252 28.78 -15.90 1.77
N VAL A 253 28.39 -14.79 2.37
CA VAL A 253 27.84 -13.63 1.64
C VAL A 253 28.87 -13.06 0.66
N ARG A 254 30.14 -12.95 1.06
CA ARG A 254 31.23 -12.50 0.16
C ARG A 254 31.42 -13.41 -1.05
N SER A 255 31.15 -14.72 -0.91
CA SER A 255 31.28 -15.71 -1.99
C SER A 255 30.13 -15.70 -2.99
N MET A 256 29.02 -15.01 -2.71
CA MET A 256 27.89 -14.88 -3.61
C MET A 256 28.22 -14.06 -4.87
N ALA A 257 27.37 -14.15 -5.88
CA ALA A 257 27.47 -13.36 -7.11
C ALA A 257 27.43 -11.84 -6.84
N ASN A 258 27.72 -11.01 -7.83
CA ASN A 258 27.63 -9.55 -7.73
C ASN A 258 26.16 -9.12 -7.47
N ASN A 259 25.97 -8.05 -6.71
CA ASN A 259 24.65 -7.58 -6.27
C ASN A 259 23.79 -8.72 -5.69
N PRO A 260 24.27 -9.42 -4.64
CA PRO A 260 23.54 -10.55 -4.08
C PRO A 260 22.30 -10.09 -3.35
N ILE A 261 21.26 -10.90 -3.45
CA ILE A 261 19.99 -10.70 -2.75
C ILE A 261 19.97 -11.67 -1.56
N VAL A 262 19.82 -11.15 -0.34
CA VAL A 262 19.77 -11.94 0.89
C VAL A 262 18.50 -11.63 1.67
N PHE A 263 17.60 -12.60 1.72
CA PHE A 263 16.40 -12.55 2.56
C PHE A 263 16.60 -13.47 3.77
N ALA A 264 16.86 -12.87 4.94
CA ALA A 264 17.09 -13.57 6.20
C ALA A 264 15.83 -13.47 7.07
N LEU A 265 14.97 -14.50 7.00
CA LEU A 265 13.60 -14.44 7.50
C LEU A 265 13.36 -15.31 8.75
N ALA A 266 14.37 -15.99 9.28
CA ALA A 266 14.24 -16.77 10.50
C ALA A 266 13.90 -15.88 11.71
N ASN A 267 12.97 -16.36 12.55
CA ASN A 267 12.53 -15.69 13.77
C ASN A 267 12.87 -16.53 15.02
N PRO A 268 13.27 -15.91 16.16
CA PRO A 268 13.46 -14.47 16.38
C PRO A 268 14.80 -13.93 15.86
N ASN A 269 15.77 -14.78 15.57
CA ASN A 269 17.09 -14.40 15.09
C ASN A 269 17.22 -14.73 13.60
N PRO A 270 17.59 -13.77 12.73
CA PRO A 270 17.77 -14.03 11.30
C PRO A 270 19.01 -14.90 11.04
N GLU A 271 19.11 -15.49 9.85
CA GLU A 271 20.24 -16.30 9.41
C GLU A 271 21.57 -15.54 9.42
N ILE A 272 21.53 -14.24 9.20
CA ILE A 272 22.62 -13.26 9.38
C ILE A 272 21.99 -11.94 9.85
N THR A 273 22.66 -11.20 10.74
CA THR A 273 22.20 -9.89 11.16
C THR A 273 22.31 -8.86 10.03
N TYR A 274 21.52 -7.77 10.10
CA TYR A 274 21.61 -6.69 9.12
C TYR A 274 23.02 -6.08 9.10
N GLU A 275 23.59 -5.84 10.27
CA GLU A 275 24.92 -5.26 10.44
C GLU A 275 26.00 -6.12 9.81
N ASP A 276 25.99 -7.43 10.05
CA ASP A 276 26.95 -8.37 9.47
C ASP A 276 26.80 -8.50 7.95
N ALA A 277 25.55 -8.50 7.48
CA ALA A 277 25.26 -8.55 6.06
C ALA A 277 25.80 -7.31 5.33
N MET A 278 25.51 -6.11 5.87
CA MET A 278 25.98 -4.85 5.28
C MET A 278 27.50 -4.68 5.40
N ALA A 279 28.12 -5.18 6.49
CA ALA A 279 29.58 -5.19 6.66
C ALA A 279 30.30 -6.18 5.72
N SER A 280 29.59 -7.19 5.22
CA SER A 280 30.19 -8.19 4.34
C SER A 280 30.53 -7.65 2.95
N ARG A 281 29.63 -6.82 2.36
CA ARG A 281 29.83 -6.19 1.05
C ARG A 281 28.80 -5.06 0.79
N PRO A 282 29.22 -3.98 0.08
CA PRO A 282 28.40 -2.76 -0.10
C PRO A 282 27.31 -2.91 -1.18
N ASP A 283 27.38 -3.91 -2.06
CA ASP A 283 26.45 -4.12 -3.16
C ASP A 283 25.26 -5.02 -2.79
N ILE A 284 25.21 -5.54 -1.55
CA ILE A 284 24.14 -6.42 -1.07
C ILE A 284 22.77 -5.75 -1.11
N ILE A 285 21.74 -6.52 -1.45
CA ILE A 285 20.33 -6.17 -1.34
C ILE A 285 19.75 -7.06 -0.26
N PHE A 286 19.27 -6.45 0.85
CA PHE A 286 18.91 -7.18 2.05
C PHE A 286 17.43 -6.99 2.41
N GLY A 287 16.79 -8.09 2.84
CA GLY A 287 15.45 -8.08 3.43
C GLY A 287 15.37 -9.01 4.64
N THR A 288 14.50 -8.70 5.58
CA THR A 288 14.36 -9.43 6.84
C THR A 288 12.90 -9.44 7.32
N GLY A 289 12.55 -10.37 8.22
CA GLY A 289 11.24 -10.37 8.89
C GLY A 289 11.09 -9.28 9.96
N ARG A 290 12.16 -8.61 10.36
CA ARG A 290 12.17 -7.61 11.44
C ARG A 290 11.66 -6.25 10.95
N SER A 291 10.89 -5.57 11.81
CA SER A 291 10.30 -4.26 11.52
C SER A 291 11.24 -3.07 11.72
N ASP A 292 12.37 -3.28 12.38
CA ASP A 292 13.35 -2.25 12.70
C ASP A 292 14.41 -2.02 11.59
N TYR A 293 14.33 -2.80 10.49
CA TYR A 293 15.23 -2.69 9.33
C TYR A 293 14.46 -2.44 8.03
N PRO A 294 15.14 -1.95 6.97
CA PRO A 294 14.56 -1.83 5.63
C PRO A 294 14.07 -3.17 5.06
N ASN A 295 13.10 -3.11 4.14
CA ASN A 295 12.57 -4.27 3.43
C ASN A 295 12.03 -5.35 4.39
N GLN A 296 11.12 -4.96 5.28
CA GLN A 296 10.42 -5.92 6.14
C GLN A 296 9.55 -6.87 5.32
N ILE A 297 9.93 -8.14 5.24
CA ILE A 297 9.17 -9.21 4.61
C ILE A 297 8.26 -9.84 5.66
N ASN A 298 7.00 -9.37 5.71
CA ASN A 298 6.02 -9.76 6.70
C ASN A 298 4.67 -10.09 6.06
N ASN A 299 4.05 -11.18 6.48
CA ASN A 299 2.79 -11.70 5.94
C ASN A 299 1.62 -10.69 6.02
N VAL A 300 1.68 -9.71 6.94
CA VAL A 300 0.67 -8.65 7.08
C VAL A 300 0.47 -7.83 5.80
N LEU A 301 1.46 -7.79 4.91
CA LEU A 301 1.34 -7.15 3.60
C LEU A 301 0.45 -7.92 2.62
N GLY A 302 0.06 -9.16 2.93
CA GLY A 302 -0.64 -10.06 2.01
C GLY A 302 -2.01 -10.50 2.52
N PHE A 303 -2.05 -11.27 3.61
CA PHE A 303 -3.24 -12.02 4.00
C PHE A 303 -4.50 -11.16 4.16
N PRO A 304 -4.48 -9.94 4.76
CA PRO A 304 -5.71 -9.18 4.96
C PRO A 304 -6.37 -8.82 3.63
N TYR A 305 -5.56 -8.39 2.68
CA TYR A 305 -6.01 -7.91 1.37
C TYR A 305 -6.40 -9.06 0.43
N ILE A 306 -5.72 -10.21 0.55
CA ILE A 306 -6.06 -11.42 -0.20
C ILE A 306 -7.43 -11.94 0.22
N PHE A 307 -7.67 -12.05 1.54
CA PHE A 307 -8.98 -12.43 2.05
C PHE A 307 -10.04 -11.39 1.73
N ARG A 308 -9.72 -10.08 1.75
CA ARG A 308 -10.66 -9.03 1.33
C ARG A 308 -11.12 -9.23 -0.12
N GLY A 309 -10.20 -9.42 -1.06
CA GLY A 309 -10.54 -9.68 -2.46
C GLY A 309 -11.33 -10.97 -2.65
N ALA A 310 -10.97 -12.04 -1.93
CA ALA A 310 -11.67 -13.33 -1.97
C ALA A 310 -13.09 -13.26 -1.38
N LEU A 311 -13.28 -12.55 -0.26
CA LEU A 311 -14.60 -12.36 0.37
C LEU A 311 -15.52 -11.52 -0.51
N ASP A 312 -15.05 -10.41 -1.08
CA ASP A 312 -15.87 -9.49 -1.88
C ASP A 312 -16.35 -10.12 -3.20
N THR A 313 -15.65 -11.15 -3.66
CA THR A 313 -16.07 -11.97 -4.82
C THR A 313 -16.76 -13.26 -4.43
N HIS A 314 -17.00 -13.50 -3.13
CA HIS A 314 -17.53 -14.77 -2.61
C HIS A 314 -16.81 -15.99 -3.22
N SER A 315 -15.48 -15.93 -3.27
CA SER A 315 -14.66 -16.93 -3.94
C SER A 315 -14.80 -18.30 -3.29
N LYS A 316 -14.67 -19.36 -4.12
CA LYS A 316 -14.67 -20.76 -3.66
C LYS A 316 -13.32 -21.20 -3.10
N ALA A 317 -12.25 -20.51 -3.50
CA ALA A 317 -10.88 -20.84 -3.11
C ALA A 317 -9.97 -19.60 -3.19
N ILE A 318 -8.79 -19.68 -2.59
CA ILE A 318 -7.64 -18.83 -2.91
C ILE A 318 -6.70 -19.69 -3.77
N ASN A 319 -6.72 -19.47 -5.09
CA ASN A 319 -5.95 -20.24 -6.06
C ASN A 319 -4.57 -19.60 -6.35
N GLU A 320 -3.80 -20.21 -7.27
CA GLU A 320 -2.46 -19.73 -7.60
C GLU A 320 -2.50 -18.39 -8.35
N GLU A 321 -3.47 -18.20 -9.24
CA GLU A 321 -3.66 -16.95 -9.98
C GLU A 321 -3.90 -15.76 -9.06
N MET A 322 -4.68 -15.94 -8.01
CA MET A 322 -4.93 -14.91 -6.99
C MET A 322 -3.66 -14.56 -6.20
N LYS A 323 -2.85 -15.57 -5.85
CA LYS A 323 -1.56 -15.35 -5.16
C LYS A 323 -0.57 -14.62 -6.06
N LEU A 324 -0.44 -15.01 -7.33
CA LEU A 324 0.41 -14.32 -8.31
C LEU A 324 -0.05 -12.89 -8.58
N ALA A 325 -1.37 -12.65 -8.59
CA ALA A 325 -1.91 -11.28 -8.70
C ALA A 325 -1.52 -10.42 -7.50
N ALA A 326 -1.59 -10.96 -6.28
CA ALA A 326 -1.12 -10.26 -5.07
C ALA A 326 0.38 -9.95 -5.13
N VAL A 327 1.22 -10.90 -5.56
CA VAL A 327 2.67 -10.71 -5.75
C VAL A 327 2.94 -9.52 -6.68
N ARG A 328 2.32 -9.52 -7.86
CA ARG A 328 2.53 -8.45 -8.85
C ARG A 328 2.01 -7.11 -8.36
N ALA A 329 0.85 -7.08 -7.71
CA ALA A 329 0.28 -5.87 -7.15
C ALA A 329 1.19 -5.23 -6.09
N LEU A 330 1.76 -6.02 -5.19
CA LEU A 330 2.71 -5.58 -4.17
C LEU A 330 4.01 -5.06 -4.80
N ALA A 331 4.58 -5.81 -5.76
CA ALA A 331 5.79 -5.41 -6.44
C ALA A 331 5.63 -4.07 -7.19
N GLU A 332 4.54 -3.90 -7.93
CA GLU A 332 4.26 -2.65 -8.67
C GLU A 332 3.92 -1.48 -7.74
N LEU A 333 3.28 -1.73 -6.58
CA LEU A 333 2.99 -0.67 -5.62
C LEU A 333 4.27 -0.06 -5.03
N ALA A 334 5.29 -0.86 -4.77
CA ALA A 334 6.58 -0.39 -4.26
C ALA A 334 7.29 0.59 -5.22
N LYS A 335 7.05 0.48 -6.52
CA LYS A 335 7.64 1.35 -7.56
C LYS A 335 6.95 2.71 -7.68
N LYS A 336 5.75 2.85 -7.11
CA LYS A 336 5.02 4.12 -7.12
C LYS A 336 5.56 5.09 -6.06
N PRO A 337 5.49 6.41 -6.30
CA PRO A 337 5.89 7.40 -5.30
C PRO A 337 5.25 7.13 -3.95
N VAL A 338 6.05 7.10 -2.89
CA VAL A 338 5.58 6.82 -1.52
C VAL A 338 4.92 8.07 -0.94
N PRO A 339 3.67 8.01 -0.43
CA PRO A 339 3.02 9.14 0.19
C PRO A 339 3.75 9.63 1.44
N GLU A 340 3.75 10.93 1.67
CA GLU A 340 4.43 11.55 2.83
C GLU A 340 3.92 11.01 4.18
N ILE A 341 2.63 10.66 4.25
CA ILE A 341 2.03 10.06 5.45
C ILE A 341 2.71 8.73 5.82
N VAL A 342 3.11 7.95 4.81
CA VAL A 342 3.84 6.69 5.00
C VAL A 342 5.25 6.99 5.51
N SER A 343 5.98 7.90 4.86
CA SER A 343 7.31 8.30 5.28
C SER A 343 7.32 8.84 6.72
N LYS A 344 6.33 9.65 7.11
CA LYS A 344 6.17 10.16 8.48
C LYS A 344 5.94 9.04 9.50
N ALA A 345 5.16 8.02 9.16
CA ALA A 345 4.90 6.87 10.03
C ALA A 345 6.18 6.04 10.30
N TYR A 346 7.18 6.14 9.43
CA TYR A 346 8.47 5.43 9.53
C TYR A 346 9.66 6.39 9.77
N GLY A 347 9.45 7.42 10.59
CA GLY A 347 10.53 8.30 11.07
C GLY A 347 10.87 9.49 10.15
N GLY A 348 10.06 9.76 9.13
CA GLY A 348 10.17 10.95 8.27
C GLY A 348 11.24 10.88 7.17
N LYS A 349 11.98 9.77 7.03
CA LYS A 349 12.92 9.56 5.93
C LYS A 349 12.12 9.37 4.63
N ALA A 350 12.50 10.08 3.57
CA ALA A 350 11.92 9.87 2.25
C ALA A 350 12.21 8.43 1.78
N MET A 351 11.16 7.74 1.34
CA MET A 351 11.24 6.37 0.84
C MET A 351 11.01 6.38 -0.67
N ALA A 352 11.83 5.66 -1.40
CA ALA A 352 11.68 5.48 -2.84
C ALA A 352 12.16 4.10 -3.24
N PHE A 353 11.62 3.58 -4.33
CA PHE A 353 12.01 2.29 -4.90
C PHE A 353 13.54 2.17 -5.07
N GLY A 354 14.10 1.08 -4.58
CA GLY A 354 15.54 0.80 -4.62
C GLY A 354 15.95 -0.21 -3.56
N LYS A 355 17.25 -0.31 -3.26
CA LYS A 355 17.82 -1.32 -2.33
C LYS A 355 17.18 -1.31 -0.94
N GLU A 356 16.75 -0.14 -0.45
CA GLU A 356 16.14 0.02 0.88
C GLU A 356 14.60 0.03 0.86
N TYR A 357 13.98 -0.07 -0.32
CA TYR A 357 12.51 -0.09 -0.46
C TYR A 357 12.09 -0.98 -1.64
N LEU A 358 12.11 -2.29 -1.40
CA LEU A 358 11.73 -3.33 -2.37
C LEU A 358 10.25 -3.69 -2.30
N ILE A 359 9.62 -3.44 -1.17
CA ILE A 359 8.25 -3.81 -0.87
C ILE A 359 7.57 -2.69 -0.07
N PRO A 360 6.26 -2.47 -0.22
CA PRO A 360 5.55 -1.49 0.58
C PRO A 360 5.65 -1.78 2.07
N THR A 361 5.52 -0.74 2.89
CA THR A 361 5.45 -0.90 4.35
C THR A 361 4.03 -1.21 4.82
N ALA A 362 3.87 -1.85 5.98
CA ALA A 362 2.57 -2.31 6.48
C ALA A 362 1.53 -1.19 6.69
N LEU A 363 1.97 0.02 7.01
CA LEU A 363 1.09 1.18 7.22
C LEU A 363 0.79 1.96 5.93
N ASP A 364 1.12 1.42 4.76
CA ASP A 364 0.79 2.07 3.49
C ASP A 364 -0.71 1.91 3.17
N PRO A 365 -1.52 2.98 3.23
CA PRO A 365 -2.96 2.89 3.03
C PRO A 365 -3.36 2.45 1.61
N ARG A 366 -2.44 2.51 0.64
CA ARG A 366 -2.67 2.08 -0.74
C ARG A 366 -2.72 0.56 -0.92
N LEU A 367 -2.24 -0.21 0.08
CA LEU A 367 -2.23 -1.68 0.01
C LEU A 367 -3.61 -2.26 -0.24
N LEU A 368 -4.61 -1.81 0.51
CA LEU A 368 -5.98 -2.33 0.39
C LEU A 368 -6.56 -2.08 -1.01
N GLU A 369 -6.47 -0.85 -1.51
CA GLU A 369 -7.03 -0.47 -2.82
C GLU A 369 -6.21 -0.98 -4.02
N THR A 370 -5.03 -1.55 -3.77
CA THR A 370 -4.18 -2.13 -4.82
C THR A 370 -4.24 -3.66 -4.84
N VAL A 371 -4.06 -4.29 -3.69
CA VAL A 371 -3.95 -5.77 -3.61
C VAL A 371 -5.32 -6.44 -3.67
N ALA A 372 -6.31 -5.97 -2.91
CA ALA A 372 -7.64 -6.60 -2.90
C ALA A 372 -8.32 -6.57 -4.29
N PRO A 373 -8.31 -5.47 -5.07
CA PRO A 373 -8.82 -5.49 -6.43
C PRO A 373 -8.05 -6.41 -7.39
N ALA A 374 -6.74 -6.53 -7.26
CA ALA A 374 -5.95 -7.43 -8.08
C ALA A 374 -6.31 -8.90 -7.83
N VAL A 375 -6.48 -9.26 -6.55
CA VAL A 375 -6.91 -10.61 -6.12
C VAL A 375 -8.35 -10.88 -6.58
N ALA A 376 -9.27 -9.94 -6.38
CA ALA A 376 -10.66 -10.06 -6.81
C ALA A 376 -10.78 -10.26 -8.34
N LYS A 377 -9.99 -9.50 -9.11
CA LYS A 377 -9.94 -9.65 -10.57
C LYS A 377 -9.45 -11.04 -10.97
N ALA A 378 -8.36 -11.51 -10.36
CA ALA A 378 -7.83 -12.85 -10.62
C ALA A 378 -8.83 -13.96 -10.23
N ALA A 379 -9.60 -13.79 -9.15
CA ALA A 379 -10.65 -14.72 -8.76
C ALA A 379 -11.77 -14.81 -9.81
N ILE A 380 -12.19 -13.68 -10.37
CA ILE A 380 -13.19 -13.62 -11.44
C ILE A 380 -12.64 -14.25 -12.72
N GLU A 381 -11.44 -13.86 -13.16
CA GLU A 381 -10.82 -14.35 -14.39
C GLU A 381 -10.51 -15.85 -14.35
N SER A 382 -10.18 -16.40 -13.19
CA SER A 382 -9.91 -17.84 -12.99
C SER A 382 -11.18 -18.66 -12.69
N GLY A 383 -12.36 -18.04 -12.64
CA GLY A 383 -13.64 -18.71 -12.47
C GLY A 383 -13.95 -19.24 -11.07
N VAL A 384 -13.20 -18.82 -10.05
CA VAL A 384 -13.48 -19.21 -8.65
C VAL A 384 -14.41 -18.25 -7.92
N ALA A 385 -14.66 -17.08 -8.47
CA ALA A 385 -15.60 -16.09 -7.93
C ALA A 385 -17.06 -16.50 -8.15
N ARG A 386 -17.93 -16.27 -7.16
CA ARG A 386 -19.40 -16.36 -7.27
C ARG A 386 -20.05 -15.00 -7.54
N HIS A 387 -19.36 -13.93 -7.20
CA HIS A 387 -19.82 -12.56 -7.39
C HIS A 387 -18.84 -11.80 -8.29
N GLU A 388 -19.39 -11.16 -9.35
CA GLU A 388 -18.62 -10.36 -10.30
C GLU A 388 -18.65 -8.89 -9.92
N ILE A 389 -17.48 -8.26 -9.86
CA ILE A 389 -17.32 -6.82 -9.67
C ILE A 389 -17.27 -6.16 -11.04
N LYS A 390 -18.30 -5.35 -11.38
CA LYS A 390 -18.44 -4.69 -12.69
C LYS A 390 -17.79 -3.30 -12.72
N ASP A 391 -17.87 -2.56 -11.62
CA ASP A 391 -17.35 -1.21 -11.49
C ASP A 391 -16.17 -1.21 -10.50
N TRP A 392 -14.95 -1.20 -11.05
CA TRP A 392 -13.72 -1.26 -10.27
C TRP A 392 -13.42 0.05 -9.53
N ASP A 393 -13.88 1.19 -10.03
CA ASP A 393 -13.70 2.47 -9.36
C ASP A 393 -14.63 2.59 -8.16
N ALA A 394 -15.89 2.21 -8.34
CA ALA A 394 -16.85 2.09 -7.22
C ALA A 394 -16.37 1.10 -6.15
N TYR A 395 -15.76 -0.01 -6.55
CA TYR A 395 -15.20 -0.99 -5.61
C TYR A 395 -14.02 -0.42 -4.81
N ARG A 396 -13.08 0.30 -5.44
CA ARG A 396 -12.00 0.99 -4.71
C ARG A 396 -12.54 2.02 -3.73
N ASP A 397 -13.60 2.75 -4.12
CA ASP A 397 -14.25 3.72 -3.23
C ASP A 397 -14.92 3.02 -2.03
N GLN A 398 -15.52 1.85 -2.21
CA GLN A 398 -16.05 1.03 -1.11
C GLN A 398 -14.94 0.60 -0.15
N LEU A 399 -13.78 0.16 -0.66
CA LEU A 399 -12.63 -0.23 0.15
C LEU A 399 -12.10 0.95 0.99
N ARG A 400 -11.99 2.15 0.40
CA ARG A 400 -11.63 3.38 1.13
C ARG A 400 -12.66 3.71 2.21
N HIS A 401 -13.95 3.55 1.89
CA HIS A 401 -15.03 3.81 2.84
C HIS A 401 -14.96 2.91 4.07
N ARG A 402 -14.69 1.61 3.90
CA ARG A 402 -14.50 0.66 4.99
C ARG A 402 -13.42 1.09 5.98
N MET A 403 -12.35 1.68 5.49
CA MET A 403 -11.21 2.14 6.30
C MET A 403 -11.40 3.54 6.88
N GLY A 404 -12.56 4.17 6.71
CA GLY A 404 -12.78 5.55 7.12
C GLY A 404 -11.91 6.56 6.33
N LEU A 405 -11.30 6.12 5.24
CA LEU A 405 -10.46 6.96 4.37
C LEU A 405 -11.30 7.69 3.31
N ASN A 406 -12.61 7.46 3.30
CA ASN A 406 -13.51 8.02 2.29
C ASN A 406 -13.76 9.49 2.55
N ASN A 407 -13.34 10.28 1.59
CA ASN A 407 -13.75 11.67 1.48
C ASN A 407 -14.48 11.85 0.15
N LYS A 408 -15.81 11.65 0.16
CA LYS A 408 -16.66 11.78 -1.04
C LYS A 408 -16.39 13.04 -1.83
N LEU A 409 -16.05 14.12 -1.13
CA LEU A 409 -15.69 15.38 -1.74
C LEU A 409 -14.37 15.28 -2.50
N ILE A 410 -13.31 14.79 -1.87
CA ILE A 410 -11.97 14.65 -2.50
C ILE A 410 -12.00 13.61 -3.63
N ASP A 411 -12.71 12.50 -3.45
CA ASP A 411 -12.82 11.47 -4.47
C ASP A 411 -13.56 11.99 -5.71
N GLY A 412 -14.65 12.74 -5.49
CA GLY A 412 -15.35 13.44 -6.57
C GLY A 412 -14.47 14.46 -7.31
N LEU A 413 -13.60 15.16 -6.57
CA LEU A 413 -12.62 16.09 -7.17
C LEU A 413 -11.56 15.36 -7.99
N ARG A 414 -11.03 14.25 -7.47
CA ARG A 414 -10.05 13.41 -8.19
C ARG A 414 -10.61 12.87 -9.50
N VAL A 415 -11.84 12.37 -9.50
CA VAL A 415 -12.51 11.88 -10.72
C VAL A 415 -12.65 13.00 -11.75
N ARG A 416 -13.05 14.22 -11.32
CA ARG A 416 -13.16 15.37 -12.21
C ARG A 416 -11.79 15.80 -12.76
N ALA A 417 -10.77 15.85 -11.90
CA ALA A 417 -9.41 16.22 -12.29
C ALA A 417 -8.81 15.24 -13.31
N LYS A 418 -9.01 13.94 -13.13
CA LYS A 418 -8.56 12.91 -14.09
C LYS A 418 -9.23 13.00 -15.44
N LYS A 419 -10.49 13.43 -15.51
CA LYS A 419 -11.20 13.62 -16.79
C LYS A 419 -10.68 14.79 -17.62
N ALA A 420 -10.14 15.82 -16.96
CA ALA A 420 -9.62 17.01 -17.61
C ALA A 420 -8.41 17.55 -16.83
N PRO A 421 -7.24 16.86 -16.90
CA PRO A 421 -6.05 17.26 -16.15
C PRO A 421 -5.63 18.68 -16.54
N LYS A 422 -5.43 19.53 -15.54
CA LYS A 422 -5.02 20.92 -15.71
C LYS A 422 -3.50 21.06 -15.60
N LYS A 423 -2.95 22.04 -16.32
CA LYS A 423 -1.53 22.40 -16.23
C LYS A 423 -1.29 23.21 -14.95
N VAL A 424 -0.57 22.61 -14.00
CA VAL A 424 -0.35 23.18 -12.66
C VAL A 424 1.13 23.50 -12.46
N VAL A 425 1.43 24.74 -12.09
CA VAL A 425 2.80 25.20 -11.85
C VAL A 425 3.16 25.04 -10.38
N PHE A 426 4.29 24.43 -10.11
CA PHE A 426 4.90 24.31 -8.78
C PHE A 426 6.09 25.27 -8.70
N SER A 427 5.96 26.33 -7.88
CA SER A 427 6.96 27.39 -7.79
C SER A 427 8.14 27.08 -6.85
N GLU A 428 8.01 26.02 -6.02
CA GLU A 428 8.98 25.65 -5.00
C GLU A 428 9.57 24.22 -5.17
N PRO A 429 9.98 23.81 -6.40
CA PRO A 429 10.44 22.45 -6.65
C PRO A 429 11.79 22.10 -5.99
N ASN A 430 12.44 23.05 -5.34
CA ASN A 430 13.64 22.82 -4.55
C ASN A 430 13.33 22.16 -3.18
N ASN A 431 12.06 22.05 -2.81
CA ASN A 431 11.60 21.32 -1.64
C ASN A 431 11.23 19.89 -2.04
N VAL A 432 11.76 18.89 -1.32
CA VAL A 432 11.56 17.47 -1.60
C VAL A 432 10.08 17.09 -1.57
N SER A 433 9.31 17.61 -0.59
CA SER A 433 7.87 17.32 -0.47
C SER A 433 7.07 17.88 -1.66
N VAL A 434 7.41 19.08 -2.13
CA VAL A 434 6.77 19.71 -3.31
C VAL A 434 7.10 18.90 -4.57
N LEU A 435 8.36 18.49 -4.73
CA LEU A 435 8.80 17.69 -5.87
C LEU A 435 8.09 16.33 -5.89
N SER A 436 8.04 15.66 -4.73
CA SER A 436 7.32 14.38 -4.57
C SER A 436 5.82 14.53 -4.85
N ALA A 437 5.19 15.63 -4.39
CA ALA A 437 3.78 15.90 -4.64
C ALA A 437 3.49 16.12 -6.15
N ALA A 438 4.35 16.83 -6.86
CA ALA A 438 4.22 17.03 -8.30
C ALA A 438 4.32 15.70 -9.07
N VAL A 439 5.28 14.85 -8.70
CA VAL A 439 5.45 13.51 -9.29
C VAL A 439 4.24 12.61 -8.99
N ALA A 440 3.75 12.61 -7.75
CA ALA A 440 2.57 11.85 -7.36
C ALA A 440 1.31 12.32 -8.12
N ALA A 441 1.09 13.62 -8.22
CA ALA A 441 -0.04 14.20 -8.95
C ALA A 441 -0.03 13.83 -10.45
N LYS A 442 1.17 13.78 -11.07
CA LYS A 442 1.35 13.29 -12.45
C LYS A 442 1.03 11.80 -12.55
N ALA A 443 1.59 10.98 -11.65
CA ALA A 443 1.37 9.53 -11.64
C ALA A 443 -0.11 9.17 -11.45
N ASP A 444 -0.82 9.93 -10.61
CA ASP A 444 -2.26 9.80 -10.38
C ASP A 444 -3.11 10.35 -11.55
N GLY A 445 -2.51 11.07 -12.50
CA GLY A 445 -3.21 11.66 -13.64
C GLY A 445 -4.14 12.82 -13.29
N ILE A 446 -3.95 13.46 -12.12
CA ILE A 446 -4.83 14.57 -11.65
C ILE A 446 -4.40 15.93 -12.19
N CYS A 447 -3.16 16.09 -12.62
CA CYS A 447 -2.69 17.30 -13.28
C CYS A 447 -1.49 17.03 -14.19
N VAL A 448 -1.16 18.02 -15.01
CA VAL A 448 0.09 18.11 -15.78
C VAL A 448 1.01 19.08 -15.05
N PRO A 449 1.97 18.60 -14.24
CA PRO A 449 2.83 19.47 -13.45
C PRO A 449 3.88 20.18 -14.30
N VAL A 450 4.18 21.44 -13.94
CA VAL A 450 5.31 22.22 -14.44
C VAL A 450 6.12 22.73 -13.25
N LEU A 451 7.43 22.54 -13.28
CA LEU A 451 8.34 22.96 -12.22
C LEU A 451 9.04 24.26 -12.64
N VAL A 452 8.96 25.31 -11.81
CA VAL A 452 9.68 26.58 -12.07
C VAL A 452 10.92 26.66 -11.20
N GLY A 453 12.09 26.54 -11.82
CA GLY A 453 13.38 26.61 -11.10
C GLY A 453 14.58 26.17 -11.94
N ASN A 454 15.76 26.14 -11.30
CA ASN A 454 16.99 25.71 -11.95
C ASN A 454 16.99 24.18 -12.17
N GLU A 455 17.09 23.76 -13.44
CA GLU A 455 17.06 22.34 -13.84
C GLU A 455 18.12 21.48 -13.12
N THR A 456 19.36 21.96 -13.08
CA THR A 456 20.47 21.22 -12.47
C THR A 456 20.23 20.99 -10.98
N ASN A 457 19.70 21.99 -10.27
CA ASN A 457 19.41 21.86 -8.84
C ASN A 457 18.21 20.93 -8.59
N ILE A 458 17.17 21.02 -9.41
CA ILE A 458 16.00 20.14 -9.31
C ILE A 458 16.41 18.69 -9.61
N ALA A 459 17.21 18.44 -10.65
CA ALA A 459 17.72 17.13 -11.00
C ALA A 459 18.58 16.53 -9.88
N ARG A 460 19.48 17.32 -9.25
CA ARG A 460 20.29 16.89 -8.12
C ARG A 460 19.42 16.47 -6.92
N ILE A 461 18.42 17.30 -6.56
CA ILE A 461 17.50 16.99 -5.44
C ILE A 461 16.70 15.73 -5.76
N ALA A 462 16.26 15.57 -7.00
CA ALA A 462 15.54 14.38 -7.44
C ALA A 462 16.41 13.12 -7.32
N GLU A 463 17.65 13.16 -7.77
CA GLU A 463 18.61 12.08 -7.70
C GLU A 463 18.95 11.71 -6.24
N GLU A 464 19.30 12.70 -5.41
CA GLU A 464 19.61 12.51 -3.98
C GLU A 464 18.46 11.87 -3.20
N ASN A 465 17.21 12.04 -3.64
CA ASN A 465 16.01 11.53 -2.98
C ASN A 465 15.31 10.42 -3.77
N ASN A 466 15.92 9.88 -4.81
CA ASN A 466 15.37 8.84 -5.68
C ASN A 466 13.97 9.19 -6.24
N ILE A 467 13.74 10.44 -6.62
CA ILE A 467 12.46 10.92 -7.18
C ILE A 467 12.56 10.94 -8.70
N ASN A 468 11.69 10.19 -9.37
CA ASN A 468 11.66 10.15 -10.84
C ASN A 468 10.87 11.32 -11.42
N ILE A 469 11.58 12.33 -11.93
CA ILE A 469 10.99 13.53 -12.58
C ILE A 469 10.85 13.41 -14.10
N SER A 470 11.07 12.23 -14.68
CA SER A 470 11.02 12.03 -16.13
C SER A 470 9.70 12.51 -16.73
N GLY A 471 9.80 13.26 -17.81
CA GLY A 471 8.65 13.79 -18.54
C GLY A 471 7.83 14.84 -17.77
N ILE A 472 8.40 15.51 -16.76
CA ILE A 472 7.87 16.74 -16.17
C ILE A 472 8.58 17.94 -16.81
N GLU A 473 7.80 18.92 -17.27
CA GLU A 473 8.34 20.16 -17.85
C GLU A 473 9.01 20.98 -16.75
N ILE A 474 10.28 21.38 -16.96
CA ILE A 474 11.01 22.28 -16.06
C ILE A 474 11.27 23.59 -16.80
N ILE A 475 10.91 24.71 -16.16
CA ILE A 475 11.13 26.06 -16.70
C ILE A 475 12.08 26.81 -15.78
N ASN A 476 13.28 27.08 -16.26
CA ASN A 476 14.20 27.94 -15.53
C ASN A 476 13.90 29.42 -15.87
N ASN A 477 13.12 30.07 -15.00
CA ASN A 477 12.71 31.46 -15.20
C ASN A 477 13.88 32.47 -15.32
N ARG A 478 15.10 32.06 -14.95
CA ARG A 478 16.33 32.88 -15.06
C ARG A 478 17.11 32.61 -16.34
N ALA A 479 16.81 31.56 -17.07
CA ALA A 479 17.55 31.20 -18.28
C ALA A 479 17.34 32.22 -19.42
N GLU A 480 18.32 32.32 -20.29
CA GLU A 480 18.28 33.26 -21.43
C GLU A 480 17.13 32.96 -22.39
N ASN A 481 16.83 31.69 -22.63
CA ASN A 481 15.73 31.26 -23.51
C ASN A 481 14.34 31.69 -23.02
N GLN A 482 14.20 32.12 -21.75
CA GLN A 482 12.95 32.68 -21.19
C GLN A 482 12.89 34.23 -21.31
N GLY A 483 13.84 34.86 -21.96
CA GLY A 483 13.90 36.32 -22.10
C GLY A 483 12.65 36.94 -22.71
N SER A 484 12.14 36.40 -23.82
CA SER A 484 10.92 36.87 -24.47
C SER A 484 9.66 36.68 -23.62
N ARG A 485 9.61 35.60 -22.82
CA ARG A 485 8.50 35.36 -21.91
C ARG A 485 8.53 36.33 -20.72
N ARG A 486 9.70 36.56 -20.12
CA ARG A 486 9.88 37.59 -19.08
C ARG A 486 9.49 38.98 -19.59
N ASP A 487 9.91 39.36 -20.80
CA ASP A 487 9.56 40.64 -21.38
C ASP A 487 8.04 40.80 -21.55
N ARG A 488 7.38 39.80 -22.13
CA ARG A 488 5.92 39.79 -22.28
C ARG A 488 5.18 39.94 -20.92
N TYR A 489 5.62 39.20 -19.91
CA TYR A 489 5.04 39.23 -18.57
C TYR A 489 5.28 40.58 -17.88
N ALA A 490 6.49 41.13 -18.00
CA ALA A 490 6.86 42.41 -17.42
C ALA A 490 6.07 43.57 -18.03
N LYS A 491 5.87 43.57 -19.34
CA LYS A 491 5.05 44.58 -20.03
C LYS A 491 3.60 44.53 -19.52
N TYR A 492 3.00 43.35 -19.47
CA TYR A 492 1.64 43.19 -18.96
C TYR A 492 1.51 43.65 -17.50
N LEU A 493 2.42 43.27 -16.63
CA LEU A 493 2.40 43.63 -15.20
C LEU A 493 2.56 45.15 -15.02
N ALA A 494 3.48 45.79 -15.77
CA ALA A 494 3.70 47.24 -15.72
C ALA A 494 2.46 48.01 -16.20
N GLU A 495 1.81 47.56 -17.29
CA GLU A 495 0.60 48.19 -17.82
C GLU A 495 -0.58 48.03 -16.83
N LYS A 496 -0.80 46.82 -16.30
CA LYS A 496 -1.89 46.52 -15.35
C LYS A 496 -1.77 47.34 -14.08
N ASN A 497 -0.55 47.47 -13.54
CA ASN A 497 -0.27 48.15 -12.26
C ASN A 497 0.37 49.53 -12.41
N ALA A 498 0.26 50.17 -13.57
CA ALA A 498 0.85 51.48 -13.81
C ALA A 498 0.39 52.54 -12.77
N ARG A 499 -0.87 52.51 -12.37
CA ARG A 499 -1.41 53.42 -11.32
C ARG A 499 -0.86 53.16 -9.92
N ASN A 500 -0.35 51.95 -9.70
CA ASN A 500 0.30 51.54 -8.44
C ASN A 500 1.81 51.81 -8.47
N GLY A 501 2.32 52.46 -9.55
CA GLY A 501 3.71 52.88 -9.69
C GLY A 501 4.65 51.82 -10.23
N TYR A 502 4.15 50.71 -10.78
CA TYR A 502 4.99 49.65 -11.37
C TYR A 502 5.60 50.13 -12.68
N THR A 503 6.92 50.15 -12.72
CA THR A 503 7.67 50.41 -13.96
C THR A 503 7.97 49.12 -14.72
N TYR A 504 8.26 49.21 -15.99
CA TYR A 504 8.71 48.04 -16.77
C TYR A 504 9.97 47.40 -16.17
N ALA A 505 10.95 48.21 -15.75
CA ALA A 505 12.20 47.71 -15.18
C ALA A 505 11.98 46.91 -13.89
N GLU A 506 11.17 47.44 -12.98
CA GLU A 506 10.79 46.72 -11.74
C GLU A 506 9.98 45.45 -12.04
N SER A 507 9.02 45.55 -12.97
CA SER A 507 8.24 44.38 -13.40
C SER A 507 9.11 43.29 -14.01
N LEU A 508 10.14 43.66 -14.79
CA LEU A 508 11.10 42.71 -15.35
C LEU A 508 11.97 42.05 -14.27
N GLU A 509 12.40 42.80 -13.26
CA GLU A 509 13.13 42.25 -12.11
C GLU A 509 12.29 41.24 -11.32
N LEU A 510 10.99 41.52 -11.11
CA LEU A 510 10.06 40.60 -10.46
C LEU A 510 9.93 39.26 -11.21
N MET A 511 10.12 39.20 -12.54
CA MET A 511 10.05 37.96 -13.30
C MET A 511 11.22 36.99 -13.00
N PHE A 512 12.28 37.44 -12.35
CA PHE A 512 13.33 36.56 -11.82
C PHE A 512 12.95 35.88 -10.51
N ASN A 513 11.86 36.34 -9.85
CA ASN A 513 11.25 35.66 -8.72
C ASN A 513 10.31 34.56 -9.22
N ARG A 514 10.46 33.32 -8.70
CA ARG A 514 9.70 32.15 -9.17
C ARG A 514 8.21 32.28 -8.90
N SER A 515 7.80 32.86 -7.77
CA SER A 515 6.38 33.00 -7.42
C SER A 515 5.70 34.02 -8.35
N TYR A 516 6.34 35.16 -8.64
CA TYR A 516 5.84 36.13 -9.62
C TYR A 516 5.76 35.54 -11.03
N PHE A 517 6.81 34.87 -11.47
CA PHE A 517 6.83 34.23 -12.79
C PHE A 517 5.74 33.16 -12.94
N ALA A 518 5.58 32.30 -11.92
CA ALA A 518 4.57 31.26 -11.91
C ALA A 518 3.13 31.83 -11.88
N THR A 519 2.90 32.91 -11.11
CA THR A 519 1.61 33.61 -11.10
C THR A 519 1.31 34.24 -12.45
N MET A 520 2.32 34.84 -13.09
CA MET A 520 2.17 35.37 -14.46
C MET A 520 1.88 34.30 -15.51
N MET A 521 2.41 33.07 -15.33
CA MET A 521 2.03 31.95 -16.22
C MET A 521 0.52 31.67 -16.15
N VAL A 522 -0.07 31.74 -14.96
CA VAL A 522 -1.51 31.55 -14.78
C VAL A 522 -2.31 32.72 -15.36
N GLU A 523 -1.92 33.95 -15.04
CA GLU A 523 -2.61 35.15 -15.51
C GLU A 523 -2.60 35.27 -17.04
N MET A 524 -1.49 34.86 -17.68
CA MET A 524 -1.32 34.92 -19.14
C MET A 524 -1.84 33.66 -19.87
N GLY A 525 -2.42 32.69 -19.16
CA GLY A 525 -2.98 31.45 -19.70
C GLY A 525 -1.92 30.43 -20.18
N ASP A 526 -0.66 30.60 -19.79
CA ASP A 526 0.41 29.61 -20.05
C ASP A 526 0.31 28.39 -19.11
N ALA A 527 -0.49 28.52 -18.04
CA ALA A 527 -0.88 27.44 -17.11
C ALA A 527 -2.28 27.71 -16.55
N ASP A 528 -2.92 26.68 -15.99
CA ASP A 528 -4.28 26.76 -15.45
C ASP A 528 -4.31 27.14 -13.95
N ALA A 529 -3.26 26.74 -13.19
CA ALA A 529 -3.17 26.97 -11.75
C ALA A 529 -1.71 26.96 -11.27
N MET A 530 -1.50 27.49 -10.07
CA MET A 530 -0.21 27.49 -9.38
C MET A 530 -0.35 26.96 -7.95
N VAL A 531 0.69 26.26 -7.47
CA VAL A 531 0.84 25.82 -6.08
C VAL A 531 2.13 26.42 -5.51
N CYS A 532 2.02 27.09 -4.35
CA CYS A 532 3.14 27.71 -3.61
C CYS A 532 2.87 27.71 -2.10
N GLY A 533 3.84 28.19 -1.29
CA GLY A 533 3.65 28.48 0.14
C GLY A 533 4.06 27.36 1.10
N VAL A 534 4.80 26.35 0.64
CA VAL A 534 5.35 25.32 1.53
C VAL A 534 6.62 25.84 2.25
N TYR A 535 7.44 26.59 1.53
CA TYR A 535 8.73 27.09 2.02
C TYR A 535 8.76 28.62 2.14
N THR A 536 8.05 29.31 1.26
CA THR A 536 7.95 30.77 1.25
C THR A 536 7.04 31.25 2.40
N LYS A 537 7.39 32.37 3.05
CA LYS A 537 6.53 32.98 4.07
C LYS A 537 5.18 33.31 3.45
N TYR A 538 4.10 33.20 4.25
CA TYR A 538 2.73 33.43 3.80
C TYR A 538 2.55 34.76 3.07
N THR A 539 3.05 35.86 3.64
CA THR A 539 2.98 37.20 3.02
C THR A 539 3.64 37.26 1.65
N ASP A 540 4.79 36.62 1.49
CA ASP A 540 5.55 36.60 0.25
C ASP A 540 4.94 35.65 -0.80
N ALA A 541 4.22 34.62 -0.34
CA ALA A 541 3.52 33.69 -1.21
C ALA A 541 2.22 34.30 -1.79
N ILE A 542 1.46 35.03 -0.98
CA ILE A 542 0.18 35.63 -1.41
C ILE A 542 0.34 36.92 -2.20
N LYS A 543 1.44 37.66 -1.95
CA LYS A 543 1.69 38.97 -2.58
C LYS A 543 1.62 38.94 -4.11
N PRO A 544 2.26 37.99 -4.83
CA PRO A 544 2.14 37.91 -6.28
C PRO A 544 0.69 37.70 -6.75
N ALA A 545 -0.11 36.93 -6.04
CA ALA A 545 -1.51 36.72 -6.39
C ALA A 545 -2.32 38.01 -6.26
N LEU A 546 -2.12 38.79 -5.21
CA LEU A 546 -2.78 40.06 -4.99
C LEU A 546 -2.39 41.12 -6.02
N GLU A 547 -1.12 41.21 -6.36
CA GLU A 547 -0.60 42.22 -7.27
C GLU A 547 -0.83 41.90 -8.75
N ILE A 548 -0.88 40.61 -9.11
CA ILE A 548 -1.05 40.17 -10.49
C ILE A 548 -2.51 39.84 -10.79
N VAL A 549 -3.15 38.97 -9.98
CA VAL A 549 -4.53 38.52 -10.22
C VAL A 549 -5.52 39.53 -9.67
N GLY A 550 -5.33 39.93 -8.39
CA GLY A 550 -6.23 40.85 -7.68
C GLY A 550 -7.51 40.19 -7.18
N THR A 551 -8.48 41.03 -6.80
CA THR A 551 -9.82 40.62 -6.37
C THR A 551 -10.80 40.57 -7.54
N ARG A 552 -11.92 39.86 -7.37
CA ARG A 552 -13.03 39.89 -8.33
C ARG A 552 -13.68 41.27 -8.37
N GLU A 553 -14.30 41.62 -9.49
CA GLU A 553 -15.09 42.83 -9.60
C GLU A 553 -16.22 42.86 -8.54
N GLY A 554 -16.33 43.96 -7.77
CA GLY A 554 -17.29 44.13 -6.69
C GLY A 554 -16.94 43.40 -5.39
N ILE A 555 -15.69 42.92 -5.22
CA ILE A 555 -15.15 42.34 -3.99
C ILE A 555 -13.87 43.09 -3.63
N ASP A 556 -13.87 43.69 -2.43
CA ASP A 556 -12.73 44.47 -1.95
C ASP A 556 -11.73 43.64 -1.10
N HIS A 557 -12.21 42.55 -0.49
CA HIS A 557 -11.40 41.72 0.41
C HIS A 557 -11.27 40.29 -0.10
N ILE A 558 -10.11 39.69 0.18
CA ILE A 558 -9.88 38.26 0.02
C ILE A 558 -10.18 37.51 1.32
N ALA A 559 -10.52 36.23 1.23
CA ALA A 559 -10.73 35.36 2.39
C ALA A 559 -10.03 34.01 2.19
N ALA A 560 -9.58 33.43 3.28
CA ALA A 560 -9.03 32.08 3.28
C ALA A 560 -10.12 31.06 3.63
N LEU A 561 -10.16 29.94 2.89
CA LEU A 561 -11.09 28.85 3.11
C LEU A 561 -10.32 27.55 3.37
N ASN A 562 -10.53 26.95 4.54
CA ASN A 562 -10.01 25.62 4.87
C ASN A 562 -11.12 24.57 4.77
N ILE A 563 -10.79 23.44 4.16
CA ILE A 563 -11.66 22.27 4.10
C ILE A 563 -11.16 21.28 5.15
N VAL A 564 -11.99 20.99 6.16
CA VAL A 564 -11.65 20.10 7.27
C VAL A 564 -12.48 18.84 7.18
N ASN A 565 -11.83 17.70 7.01
CA ASN A 565 -12.47 16.39 6.95
C ASN A 565 -12.36 15.69 8.30
N THR A 566 -13.50 15.26 8.82
CA THR A 566 -13.60 14.53 10.09
C THR A 566 -14.46 13.28 9.91
N ALA A 567 -14.44 12.41 10.90
CA ALA A 567 -15.35 11.25 10.95
C ALA A 567 -16.83 11.64 10.95
N LYS A 568 -17.17 12.89 11.34
CA LYS A 568 -18.55 13.44 11.35
C LYS A 568 -18.94 14.09 10.03
N GLY A 569 -18.02 14.28 9.10
CA GLY A 569 -18.26 14.93 7.81
C GLY A 569 -17.20 15.96 7.43
N THR A 570 -17.45 16.64 6.32
CA THR A 570 -16.59 17.71 5.80
C THR A 570 -17.15 19.08 6.25
N PHE A 571 -16.27 19.90 6.77
CA PHE A 571 -16.57 21.28 7.18
C PHE A 571 -15.70 22.25 6.37
N PHE A 572 -16.28 23.42 6.07
CA PHE A 572 -15.60 24.52 5.42
C PHE A 572 -15.47 25.66 6.43
N LEU A 573 -14.26 26.07 6.75
CA LEU A 573 -13.96 27.12 7.72
C LEU A 573 -13.40 28.34 7.01
N ALA A 574 -14.03 29.51 7.18
CA ALA A 574 -13.61 30.81 6.62
C ALA A 574 -13.94 31.95 7.60
N ASP A 575 -13.17 33.00 7.70
CA ASP A 575 -11.82 33.21 7.20
C ASP A 575 -10.82 32.67 8.23
N THR A 576 -9.83 31.94 7.77
CA THR A 576 -8.90 31.25 8.67
C THR A 576 -7.53 31.93 8.81
N LEU A 577 -7.19 32.92 7.95
CA LEU A 577 -5.84 33.42 7.87
C LEU A 577 -5.69 34.92 7.52
N VAL A 578 -6.68 35.56 6.88
CA VAL A 578 -6.47 36.85 6.22
C VAL A 578 -6.95 38.02 7.08
N ASN A 579 -8.21 37.98 7.56
CA ASN A 579 -8.85 39.10 8.21
C ASN A 579 -8.95 38.90 9.73
N ASN A 580 -8.03 39.51 10.50
CA ASN A 580 -7.99 39.34 11.97
C ASN A 580 -9.15 40.03 12.69
N HIS A 581 -9.61 41.20 12.19
CA HIS A 581 -10.68 41.98 12.77
C HIS A 581 -11.61 42.46 11.65
N PRO A 582 -12.42 41.56 11.06
CA PRO A 582 -13.26 41.89 9.92
C PRO A 582 -14.39 42.89 10.34
N SER A 583 -14.64 43.89 9.49
CA SER A 583 -15.84 44.73 9.60
C SER A 583 -17.10 43.92 9.19
N VAL A 584 -18.28 44.51 9.37
CA VAL A 584 -19.55 43.90 8.95
C VAL A 584 -19.53 43.65 7.43
N GLU A 585 -19.06 44.62 6.66
CA GLU A 585 -18.95 44.55 5.21
C GLU A 585 -17.95 43.44 4.80
N THR A 586 -16.81 43.35 5.49
CA THR A 586 -15.83 42.26 5.25
C THR A 586 -16.43 40.88 5.56
N LEU A 587 -17.22 40.75 6.66
CA LEU A 587 -17.90 39.51 7.00
C LEU A 587 -18.93 39.09 5.94
N GLU A 588 -19.68 40.08 5.38
CA GLU A 588 -20.62 39.84 4.29
C GLU A 588 -19.90 39.31 3.04
N GLU A 589 -18.75 39.90 2.67
CA GLU A 589 -17.94 39.43 1.56
C GLU A 589 -17.39 38.03 1.81
N ILE A 590 -16.89 37.72 3.02
CA ILE A 590 -16.43 36.39 3.40
C ILE A 590 -17.55 35.36 3.23
N VAL A 591 -18.77 35.65 3.65
CA VAL A 591 -19.93 34.76 3.49
C VAL A 591 -20.25 34.54 2.03
N LYS A 592 -20.24 35.58 1.18
CA LYS A 592 -20.47 35.47 -0.27
C LYS A 592 -19.40 34.61 -0.94
N LEU A 593 -18.14 34.89 -0.68
CA LEU A 593 -17.00 34.16 -1.24
C LEU A 593 -17.01 32.67 -0.82
N THR A 594 -17.35 32.41 0.45
CA THR A 594 -17.46 31.06 0.99
C THR A 594 -18.60 30.29 0.33
N ASN A 595 -19.78 30.90 0.22
CA ASN A 595 -20.94 30.30 -0.43
C ASN A 595 -20.62 29.90 -1.90
N ASP A 596 -20.00 30.79 -2.66
CA ASP A 596 -19.63 30.55 -4.04
C ASP A 596 -18.58 29.43 -4.13
N SER A 597 -17.59 29.44 -3.25
CA SER A 597 -16.52 28.44 -3.22
C SER A 597 -17.04 27.05 -2.86
N VAL A 598 -17.95 26.94 -1.87
CA VAL A 598 -18.54 25.65 -1.45
C VAL A 598 -19.41 25.04 -2.56
N LYS A 599 -20.15 25.86 -3.31
CA LYS A 599 -20.95 25.39 -4.46
C LYS A 599 -20.12 24.73 -5.57
N ILE A 600 -18.84 25.11 -5.74
CA ILE A 600 -17.92 24.45 -6.69
C ILE A 600 -17.77 22.96 -6.39
N PHE A 601 -17.96 22.57 -5.12
CA PHE A 601 -17.87 21.17 -4.68
C PHE A 601 -19.21 20.42 -4.78
N ASN A 602 -20.25 21.01 -5.38
CA ASN A 602 -21.62 20.49 -5.43
C ASN A 602 -22.21 20.25 -4.03
N VAL A 603 -21.93 21.17 -3.11
CA VAL A 603 -22.48 21.19 -1.75
C VAL A 603 -23.34 22.44 -1.59
N ASP A 604 -24.56 22.27 -1.11
CA ASP A 604 -25.39 23.38 -0.70
C ASP A 604 -24.97 23.83 0.71
N PRO A 605 -24.37 25.03 0.87
CA PRO A 605 -23.81 25.43 2.14
C PRO A 605 -24.88 25.81 3.16
N VAL A 606 -24.73 25.34 4.38
CA VAL A 606 -25.42 25.88 5.57
C VAL A 606 -24.38 26.61 6.39
N ILE A 607 -24.49 27.92 6.51
CA ILE A 607 -23.46 28.79 7.10
C ILE A 607 -23.87 29.18 8.52
N ALA A 608 -22.94 28.96 9.46
CA ALA A 608 -23.04 29.48 10.83
C ALA A 608 -21.92 30.49 11.08
N MET A 609 -22.30 31.68 11.58
CA MET A 609 -21.33 32.67 12.05
C MET A 609 -20.90 32.29 13.47
N LEU A 610 -19.60 32.22 13.71
CA LEU A 610 -19.03 31.94 15.02
C LEU A 610 -18.55 33.26 15.64
N SER A 611 -18.91 33.48 16.92
CA SER A 611 -18.46 34.65 17.70
C SER A 611 -17.24 34.32 18.55
#